data_6f4d20f6b01f45e28469e4feb22a18bb
#
_entry.id   6f4d20f6b01f45e28469e4feb22a18bb
#
_cell.length_a   1.000
_cell.length_b   1.000
_cell.length_c   1.000
_cell.angle_alpha   90.00
_cell.angle_beta   90.00
_cell.angle_gamma   90.00
#
_symmetry.space_group_name_H-M   'P 1'
#
loop_
_entity.id
_entity.type
_entity.pdbx_description
1 polymer ?
#
loop_
_entity_poly.entity_id
_entity_poly.type
_entity_poly.pdbx_seq_one_letter_code
_entity_poly.pdbx_strand_id
1 'polypeptide(L)'
;MIEAAEGRLRLVIVDRDRSRGGGIAYGRARAGERMNVRARDLSIFHDRPGDFAEWMASLLGDDACGAPGLGPSGAAGADLATIADSFAPRAMFANYVRRRLAQTVAAHPHVTLETLEREARRISPAPGGGFSVTLNEGPELHADAVALATGYGDPQPRFGRSPHEPIAPRDLAGLRRVALIGAGLTMADVLLRLRADGCEAQVEVISRRALAPRAHAETAARPPALRTPAGVRLADLLRDLRAATRAAEAAGRPWQGEVNRLRPHAQHIWHGLTEEDRARFMRHLRPFWDAHRHRLPPAQHERLTAELARPRTRLRAGRILSASGEAPCRLRVAWRGERGIASLDVDLAIDCSGHRPDLSSPLLAGLIEQRLAAPDPAGVGLRVSADGRLWRPEGGDVSGLFALGPLGQGSLFEITAVPEIARQAALAAQTLRDLLSLRGAAPACAAQGGG
;
A
#
# COMPACT_ATOMS: atom_id res chain seq x y z
N MET A 1 -7.75 -3.00 18.33
CA MET A 1 -9.18 -3.15 18.52
C MET A 1 -9.50 -4.36 19.40
N ILE A 2 -9.06 -5.57 19.05
CA ILE A 2 -9.30 -6.78 19.85
C ILE A 2 -8.71 -6.62 21.25
N GLU A 3 -7.45 -6.23 21.37
CA GLU A 3 -6.75 -6.03 22.66
C GLU A 3 -7.34 -4.90 23.53
N ALA A 4 -8.15 -4.02 22.94
CA ALA A 4 -8.75 -2.88 23.64
C ALA A 4 -10.25 -3.06 23.93
N ALA A 5 -10.85 -4.21 23.59
CA ALA A 5 -12.26 -4.45 23.81
C ALA A 5 -12.50 -4.94 25.24
N GLU A 6 -13.31 -4.19 26.02
CA GLU A 6 -13.67 -4.53 27.41
C GLU A 6 -14.94 -5.39 27.49
N GLY A 7 -15.71 -5.49 26.39
CA GLY A 7 -16.96 -6.22 26.31
C GLY A 7 -16.99 -7.22 25.17
N ARG A 8 -18.15 -7.86 24.95
CA ARG A 8 -18.32 -8.77 23.81
C ARG A 8 -18.16 -8.03 22.50
N LEU A 9 -17.21 -8.47 21.66
CA LEU A 9 -16.95 -7.93 20.34
C LEU A 9 -17.21 -8.99 19.27
N ARG A 10 -18.11 -8.71 18.34
CA ARG A 10 -18.24 -9.47 17.10
C ARG A 10 -17.52 -8.73 15.99
N LEU A 11 -16.43 -9.30 15.50
CA LEU A 11 -15.65 -8.79 14.35
C LEU A 11 -16.01 -9.59 13.11
N VAL A 12 -16.55 -8.93 12.09
CA VAL A 12 -16.86 -9.55 10.80
C VAL A 12 -15.92 -8.99 9.74
N ILE A 13 -15.14 -9.88 9.12
CA ILE A 13 -14.29 -9.53 7.97
C ILE A 13 -15.03 -9.96 6.70
N VAL A 14 -15.31 -9.00 5.83
CA VAL A 14 -15.89 -9.25 4.51
C VAL A 14 -14.77 -9.07 3.48
N ASP A 15 -14.40 -10.15 2.79
CA ASP A 15 -13.37 -10.16 1.75
C ASP A 15 -13.78 -11.12 0.63
N ARG A 16 -13.61 -10.71 -0.61
CA ARG A 16 -13.86 -11.56 -1.79
C ARG A 16 -12.93 -12.78 -1.87
N ASP A 17 -11.80 -12.72 -1.19
CA ASP A 17 -10.77 -13.74 -1.23
C ASP A 17 -10.36 -14.16 0.19
N ARG A 18 -11.19 -14.97 0.79
CA ARG A 18 -11.01 -15.50 2.14
C ARG A 18 -9.70 -16.25 2.37
N SER A 19 -9.15 -16.88 1.32
CA SER A 19 -7.95 -17.70 1.46
C SER A 19 -6.67 -16.89 1.66
N ARG A 20 -6.67 -15.63 1.33
CA ARG A 20 -5.46 -14.84 1.14
C ARG A 20 -5.06 -13.99 2.31
N GLY A 21 -6.01 -13.41 3.05
CA GLY A 21 -5.73 -12.66 4.31
C GLY A 21 -4.65 -11.58 4.27
N GLY A 22 -4.05 -11.32 3.11
CA GLY A 22 -2.99 -10.34 2.90
C GLY A 22 -3.27 -9.37 1.75
N GLY A 23 -4.49 -9.41 1.21
CA GLY A 23 -4.88 -8.62 0.06
C GLY A 23 -4.00 -8.85 -1.17
N ILE A 24 -4.04 -7.93 -2.12
CA ILE A 24 -3.28 -8.04 -3.38
C ILE A 24 -1.77 -7.98 -3.12
N ALA A 25 -1.33 -7.11 -2.19
CA ALA A 25 0.08 -6.82 -1.98
C ALA A 25 0.89 -7.99 -1.41
N TYR A 26 0.27 -8.80 -0.56
CA TYR A 26 0.94 -9.88 0.17
C TYR A 26 0.32 -11.24 -0.10
N GLY A 27 -1.01 -11.33 -0.21
CA GLY A 27 -1.73 -12.58 -0.45
C GLY A 27 -1.51 -13.15 -1.85
N ARG A 28 -1.24 -12.29 -2.85
CA ARG A 28 -0.91 -12.67 -4.23
C ARG A 28 0.58 -12.63 -4.53
N ALA A 29 1.43 -12.41 -3.52
CA ALA A 29 2.86 -12.33 -3.70
C ALA A 29 3.43 -13.66 -4.21
N ARG A 30 4.36 -13.57 -5.16
CA ARG A 30 5.00 -14.72 -5.78
C ARG A 30 6.37 -15.00 -5.17
N ALA A 31 6.88 -16.19 -5.40
CA ALA A 31 8.23 -16.55 -5.05
C ALA A 31 9.23 -15.55 -5.65
N GLY A 32 10.15 -15.04 -4.83
CA GLY A 32 11.14 -14.04 -5.24
C GLY A 32 10.72 -12.59 -5.02
N GLU A 33 9.44 -12.28 -4.83
CA GLU A 33 9.00 -10.93 -4.48
C GLU A 33 9.32 -10.63 -3.00
N ARG A 34 10.12 -9.58 -2.78
CA ARG A 34 10.58 -9.20 -1.45
C ARG A 34 9.87 -7.95 -0.93
N MET A 35 9.81 -7.85 0.38
CA MET A 35 9.45 -6.57 1.02
C MET A 35 10.48 -5.50 0.62
N ASN A 36 10.02 -4.28 0.50
CA ASN A 36 10.87 -3.11 0.25
C ASN A 36 11.16 -2.32 1.53
N VAL A 37 10.91 -2.94 2.68
CA VAL A 37 11.17 -2.44 4.02
C VAL A 37 11.88 -3.55 4.79
N ARG A 38 12.84 -3.21 5.65
CA ARG A 38 13.55 -4.20 6.47
C ARG A 38 12.61 -4.82 7.50
N ALA A 39 12.88 -6.06 7.91
CA ALA A 39 12.02 -6.79 8.84
C ALA A 39 11.86 -6.07 10.18
N ARG A 40 12.90 -5.39 10.69
CA ARG A 40 12.86 -4.59 11.92
C ARG A 40 11.88 -3.40 11.89
N ASP A 41 11.52 -2.95 10.71
CA ASP A 41 10.60 -1.81 10.49
C ASP A 41 9.20 -2.28 10.08
N LEU A 42 8.92 -3.58 10.18
CA LEU A 42 7.66 -4.20 9.81
C LEU A 42 6.96 -4.77 11.03
N SER A 43 5.77 -4.30 11.31
CA SER A 43 4.90 -4.85 12.34
C SER A 43 3.45 -4.43 12.10
N ILE A 44 2.49 -5.29 12.48
CA ILE A 44 1.08 -4.89 12.59
C ILE A 44 0.81 -4.13 13.89
N PHE A 45 1.75 -4.13 14.82
CA PHE A 45 1.68 -3.40 16.09
C PHE A 45 2.53 -2.13 16.00
N HIS A 46 1.94 -0.98 16.21
CA HIS A 46 2.62 0.31 16.08
C HIS A 46 3.65 0.56 17.19
N ASP A 47 3.46 -0.05 18.34
CA ASP A 47 4.27 0.05 19.57
C ASP A 47 5.35 -1.04 19.65
N ARG A 48 5.30 -2.07 18.80
CA ARG A 48 6.27 -3.18 18.73
C ARG A 48 6.85 -3.31 17.31
N PRO A 49 7.69 -2.36 16.86
CA PRO A 49 8.16 -2.33 15.46
C PRO A 49 8.98 -3.54 15.05
N GLY A 50 9.65 -4.23 16.00
CA GLY A 50 10.44 -5.43 15.75
C GLY A 50 9.65 -6.75 15.72
N ASP A 51 8.36 -6.76 16.03
CA ASP A 51 7.56 -7.98 16.22
C ASP A 51 7.61 -8.94 15.01
N PHE A 52 7.69 -8.42 13.80
CA PHE A 52 7.84 -9.29 12.62
C PHE A 52 9.21 -9.98 12.56
N ALA A 53 10.29 -9.27 12.88
CA ALA A 53 11.63 -9.84 12.91
C ALA A 53 11.76 -10.91 14.01
N GLU A 54 11.20 -10.65 15.19
CA GLU A 54 11.14 -11.61 16.30
C GLU A 54 10.33 -12.85 15.93
N TRP A 55 9.18 -12.66 15.28
CA TRP A 55 8.38 -13.77 14.76
C TRP A 55 9.13 -14.59 13.71
N MET A 56 9.87 -13.96 12.81
CA MET A 56 10.72 -14.67 11.85
C MET A 56 11.81 -15.49 12.56
N ALA A 57 12.45 -14.90 13.57
CA ALA A 57 13.48 -15.59 14.36
C ALA A 57 12.94 -16.82 15.08
N SER A 58 11.70 -16.73 15.64
CA SER A 58 11.07 -17.88 16.30
C SER A 58 10.81 -19.05 15.35
N LEU A 59 10.53 -18.80 14.07
CA LEU A 59 10.36 -19.86 13.07
C LEU A 59 11.66 -20.58 12.69
N LEU A 60 12.81 -19.93 12.88
CA LEU A 60 14.11 -20.48 12.57
C LEU A 60 14.72 -21.24 13.76
N GLY A 61 14.29 -20.93 14.98
CA GLY A 61 14.69 -21.60 16.22
C GLY A 61 13.97 -22.93 16.48
N ASP A 62 12.74 -23.05 16.02
CA ASP A 62 12.01 -24.31 16.00
C ASP A 62 12.43 -25.06 14.73
N ASP A 63 13.15 -26.15 14.83
CA ASP A 63 13.57 -27.06 13.73
C ASP A 63 12.41 -27.61 12.88
N ALA A 64 11.25 -27.02 12.98
CA ALA A 64 10.03 -27.37 12.32
C ALA A 64 9.83 -26.53 11.05
N CYS A 65 10.20 -27.15 9.96
CA CYS A 65 9.61 -26.94 8.65
C CYS A 65 10.16 -25.77 7.85
N GLY A 66 10.90 -26.11 6.82
CA GLY A 66 11.33 -25.27 5.72
C GLY A 66 10.28 -24.24 5.32
N ALA A 67 10.40 -23.02 5.84
CA ALA A 67 9.61 -21.88 5.36
C ALA A 67 9.95 -21.68 3.89
N PRO A 68 9.02 -21.92 2.94
CA PRO A 68 9.32 -21.81 1.53
C PRO A 68 9.71 -20.36 1.23
N GLY A 69 10.93 -20.14 0.76
CA GLY A 69 11.40 -18.84 0.31
C GLY A 69 12.50 -18.16 1.12
N LEU A 70 12.93 -18.69 2.24
CA LEU A 70 14.26 -18.41 2.79
C LEU A 70 15.22 -19.22 1.93
N GLY A 71 15.97 -18.59 1.04
CA GLY A 71 16.86 -19.26 0.10
C GLY A 71 17.86 -20.18 0.82
N PRO A 72 18.42 -21.22 0.13
CA PRO A 72 19.26 -22.27 0.72
C PRO A 72 20.59 -21.77 1.30
N SER A 73 20.87 -20.52 1.28
CA SER A 73 22.14 -19.97 1.75
C SER A 73 21.91 -18.88 2.79
N GLY A 74 21.79 -19.25 4.06
CA GLY A 74 22.15 -18.35 5.14
C GLY A 74 21.19 -18.12 6.30
N ALA A 75 20.05 -18.77 6.40
CA ALA A 75 19.11 -18.47 7.49
C ALA A 75 19.16 -19.47 8.67
N ALA A 76 19.68 -20.67 8.48
CA ALA A 76 19.90 -21.59 9.60
C ALA A 76 21.04 -21.03 10.49
N GLY A 77 20.70 -20.62 11.72
CA GLY A 77 21.66 -20.02 12.65
C GLY A 77 21.88 -18.51 12.51
N ALA A 78 21.09 -17.79 11.68
CA ALA A 78 21.14 -16.33 11.63
C ALA A 78 20.67 -15.75 12.96
N ASP A 79 21.43 -14.80 13.50
CA ASP A 79 21.03 -14.04 14.68
C ASP A 79 19.88 -13.06 14.39
N LEU A 80 19.21 -12.60 15.45
CA LEU A 80 18.08 -11.69 15.34
C LEU A 80 18.44 -10.38 14.60
N ALA A 81 19.68 -9.90 14.74
CA ALA A 81 20.12 -8.67 14.10
C ALA A 81 20.18 -8.84 12.57
N THR A 82 20.72 -9.95 12.09
CA THR A 82 20.76 -10.32 10.67
C THR A 82 19.35 -10.46 10.10
N ILE A 83 18.43 -11.13 10.83
CA ILE A 83 17.03 -11.28 10.44
C ILE A 83 16.35 -9.91 10.37
N ALA A 84 16.53 -9.08 11.37
CA ALA A 84 15.96 -7.75 11.47
C ALA A 84 16.37 -6.84 10.30
N ASP A 85 17.60 -6.97 9.82
CA ASP A 85 18.13 -6.22 8.68
C ASP A 85 17.76 -6.79 7.32
N SER A 86 17.19 -7.99 7.28
CA SER A 86 16.80 -8.66 6.04
C SER A 86 15.56 -8.05 5.39
N PHE A 87 15.39 -8.35 4.10
CA PHE A 87 14.19 -8.06 3.33
C PHE A 87 13.44 -9.37 3.09
N ALA A 88 12.40 -9.61 3.89
CA ALA A 88 11.64 -10.85 3.87
C ALA A 88 10.84 -11.06 2.57
N PRO A 89 10.53 -12.31 2.18
CA PRO A 89 9.52 -12.59 1.17
C PRO A 89 8.17 -11.98 1.55
N ARG A 90 7.45 -11.38 0.58
CA ARG A 90 6.13 -10.79 0.85
C ARG A 90 5.11 -11.79 1.37
N ALA A 91 5.15 -13.03 0.90
CA ALA A 91 4.28 -14.10 1.38
C ALA A 91 4.46 -14.41 2.87
N MET A 92 5.69 -14.25 3.42
CA MET A 92 5.93 -14.41 4.86
C MET A 92 5.20 -13.36 5.69
N PHE A 93 5.14 -12.12 5.20
CA PHE A 93 4.40 -11.07 5.89
C PHE A 93 2.89 -11.38 5.93
N ALA A 94 2.30 -11.92 4.86
CA ALA A 94 0.92 -12.39 4.89
C ALA A 94 0.69 -13.50 5.93
N ASN A 95 1.62 -14.45 6.05
CA ASN A 95 1.56 -15.51 7.06
C ASN A 95 1.65 -14.95 8.49
N TYR A 96 2.55 -14.00 8.71
CA TYR A 96 2.68 -13.29 9.97
C TYR A 96 1.37 -12.62 10.39
N VAL A 97 0.75 -11.83 9.50
CA VAL A 97 -0.52 -11.14 9.78
C VAL A 97 -1.60 -12.14 10.17
N ARG A 98 -1.76 -13.23 9.42
CA ARG A 98 -2.76 -14.27 9.72
C ARG A 98 -2.50 -14.95 11.06
N ARG A 99 -1.25 -15.31 11.35
CA ARG A 99 -0.92 -15.95 12.63
C ARG A 99 -1.13 -15.03 13.81
N ARG A 100 -0.72 -13.76 13.71
CA ARG A 100 -0.94 -12.79 14.78
C ARG A 100 -2.43 -12.53 15.01
N LEU A 101 -3.23 -12.42 13.96
CA LEU A 101 -4.69 -12.30 14.10
C LEU A 101 -5.28 -13.51 14.84
N ALA A 102 -4.95 -14.72 14.42
CA ALA A 102 -5.45 -15.94 15.04
C ALA A 102 -5.02 -16.04 16.52
N GLN A 103 -3.77 -15.73 16.86
CA GLN A 103 -3.25 -15.70 18.22
C GLN A 103 -3.99 -14.67 19.08
N THR A 104 -4.20 -13.45 18.53
CA THR A 104 -4.89 -12.39 19.25
C THR A 104 -6.35 -12.76 19.52
N VAL A 105 -7.05 -13.34 18.56
CA VAL A 105 -8.43 -13.80 18.77
C VAL A 105 -8.49 -14.92 19.82
N ALA A 106 -7.59 -15.90 19.75
CA ALA A 106 -7.55 -17.01 20.71
C ALA A 106 -7.26 -16.53 22.15
N ALA A 107 -6.47 -15.47 22.31
CA ALA A 107 -6.17 -14.87 23.62
C ALA A 107 -7.33 -14.05 24.22
N HIS A 108 -8.39 -13.76 23.43
CA HIS A 108 -9.49 -12.91 23.85
C HIS A 108 -10.86 -13.62 23.65
N PRO A 109 -11.29 -14.47 24.60
CA PRO A 109 -12.52 -15.29 24.46
C PRO A 109 -13.81 -14.48 24.28
N HIS A 110 -13.81 -13.21 24.68
CA HIS A 110 -14.94 -12.29 24.50
C HIS A 110 -15.08 -11.76 23.04
N VAL A 111 -14.12 -12.11 22.16
CA VAL A 111 -14.11 -11.69 20.77
C VAL A 111 -14.52 -12.87 19.87
N THR A 112 -15.52 -12.65 19.06
CA THR A 112 -15.91 -13.57 17.99
C THR A 112 -15.45 -13.02 16.64
N LEU A 113 -14.65 -13.80 15.92
CA LEU A 113 -14.21 -13.46 14.56
C LEU A 113 -15.00 -14.31 13.55
N GLU A 114 -15.64 -13.63 12.62
CA GLU A 114 -16.30 -14.22 11.48
C GLU A 114 -15.66 -13.70 10.18
N THR A 115 -15.45 -14.57 9.20
CA THR A 115 -14.94 -14.16 7.89
C THR A 115 -15.91 -14.62 6.82
N LEU A 116 -16.39 -13.68 6.02
CA LEU A 116 -17.32 -13.92 4.92
C LEU A 116 -16.61 -13.71 3.59
N GLU A 117 -16.60 -14.73 2.74
CA GLU A 117 -16.12 -14.64 1.37
C GLU A 117 -17.21 -14.02 0.49
N ARG A 118 -17.36 -12.72 0.63
CA ARG A 118 -18.42 -11.91 0.01
C ARG A 118 -17.85 -10.55 -0.38
N GLU A 119 -18.63 -9.82 -1.15
CA GLU A 119 -18.33 -8.43 -1.53
C GLU A 119 -19.37 -7.48 -0.90
N ALA A 120 -18.89 -6.48 -0.16
CA ALA A 120 -19.73 -5.39 0.30
C ALA A 120 -20.03 -4.43 -0.87
N ARG A 121 -21.31 -4.24 -1.15
CA ARG A 121 -21.81 -3.43 -2.27
C ARG A 121 -22.30 -2.06 -1.84
N ARG A 122 -22.87 -1.95 -0.63
CA ARG A 122 -23.43 -0.71 -0.10
C ARG A 122 -23.27 -0.65 1.40
N ILE A 123 -23.04 0.52 1.91
CA ILE A 123 -23.09 0.84 3.35
C ILE A 123 -24.04 2.02 3.48
N SER A 124 -25.00 1.93 4.42
CA SER A 124 -25.96 2.99 4.69
C SER A 124 -26.14 3.14 6.21
N PRO A 125 -26.47 4.33 6.71
CA PRO A 125 -26.86 4.48 8.11
C PRO A 125 -28.08 3.63 8.44
N ALA A 126 -28.08 2.94 9.59
CA ALA A 126 -29.22 2.16 10.06
C ALA A 126 -30.16 3.02 10.93
N PRO A 127 -31.50 2.78 10.88
CA PRO A 127 -32.47 3.57 11.65
C PRO A 127 -32.23 3.57 13.17
N GLY A 128 -31.69 2.47 13.70
CA GLY A 128 -31.34 2.31 15.13
C GLY A 128 -29.96 2.80 15.50
N GLY A 129 -29.25 3.46 14.59
CA GLY A 129 -27.83 3.82 14.71
C GLY A 129 -26.89 2.75 14.18
N GLY A 130 -25.63 3.10 13.95
CA GLY A 130 -24.67 2.23 13.22
C GLY A 130 -24.96 2.19 11.74
N PHE A 131 -24.62 1.06 11.11
CA PHE A 131 -24.63 0.91 9.64
C PHE A 131 -25.25 -0.42 9.23
N SER A 132 -25.92 -0.38 8.10
CA SER A 132 -26.37 -1.53 7.35
C SER A 132 -25.41 -1.75 6.19
N VAL A 133 -24.90 -2.97 6.01
CA VAL A 133 -23.95 -3.36 4.98
C VAL A 133 -24.60 -4.41 4.08
N THR A 134 -24.91 -4.01 2.85
CA THR A 134 -25.45 -4.90 1.82
C THR A 134 -24.31 -5.62 1.12
N LEU A 135 -24.40 -6.93 1.06
CA LEU A 135 -23.46 -7.81 0.36
C LEU A 135 -23.95 -8.14 -1.05
N ASN A 136 -23.05 -8.71 -1.89
CA ASN A 136 -23.43 -9.24 -3.19
C ASN A 136 -24.44 -10.39 -3.09
N GLU A 137 -24.45 -11.13 -2.00
CA GLU A 137 -25.35 -12.23 -1.67
C GLU A 137 -25.48 -12.40 -0.15
N GLY A 138 -26.58 -13.02 0.27
CA GLY A 138 -26.88 -13.28 1.67
C GLY A 138 -27.61 -12.14 2.38
N PRO A 139 -27.80 -12.27 3.69
CA PRO A 139 -28.48 -11.26 4.48
C PRO A 139 -27.64 -9.99 4.64
N GLU A 140 -28.32 -8.89 4.87
CA GLU A 140 -27.71 -7.63 5.25
C GLU A 140 -27.03 -7.74 6.62
N LEU A 141 -25.86 -7.13 6.76
CA LEU A 141 -25.15 -7.09 8.04
C LEU A 141 -25.42 -5.78 8.74
N HIS A 142 -25.70 -5.85 10.05
CA HIS A 142 -25.76 -4.68 10.90
C HIS A 142 -24.49 -4.56 11.73
N ALA A 143 -23.90 -3.35 11.77
CA ALA A 143 -22.67 -3.08 12.47
C ALA A 143 -22.72 -1.72 13.18
N ASP A 144 -22.20 -1.65 14.41
CA ASP A 144 -22.05 -0.39 15.13
C ASP A 144 -21.03 0.53 14.46
N ALA A 145 -20.03 -0.06 13.82
CA ALA A 145 -19.01 0.65 13.06
C ALA A 145 -18.50 -0.18 11.88
N VAL A 146 -18.00 0.51 10.85
CA VAL A 146 -17.42 -0.10 9.65
C VAL A 146 -16.06 0.50 9.37
N ALA A 147 -15.05 -0.36 9.13
CA ALA A 147 -13.72 0.03 8.69
C ALA A 147 -13.47 -0.46 7.27
N LEU A 148 -13.31 0.46 6.33
CA LEU A 148 -12.92 0.17 4.96
C LEU A 148 -11.40 -0.06 4.90
N ALA A 149 -10.97 -1.30 4.79
CA ALA A 149 -9.57 -1.70 4.63
C ALA A 149 -9.29 -2.27 3.24
N THR A 150 -9.92 -1.72 2.21
CA THR A 150 -9.95 -2.26 0.84
C THR A 150 -8.66 -2.02 0.05
N GLY A 151 -7.66 -1.36 0.65
CA GLY A 151 -6.45 -0.98 -0.06
C GLY A 151 -6.75 -0.03 -1.23
N TYR A 152 -6.30 -0.40 -2.43
CA TYR A 152 -6.65 0.33 -3.66
C TYR A 152 -7.94 -0.19 -4.33
N GLY A 153 -8.63 -1.14 -3.70
CA GLY A 153 -9.76 -1.84 -4.30
C GLY A 153 -9.31 -2.90 -5.31
N ASP A 154 -9.99 -2.99 -6.43
CA ASP A 154 -9.65 -3.84 -7.57
C ASP A 154 -9.41 -2.96 -8.82
N PRO A 155 -8.34 -2.19 -8.84
CA PRO A 155 -8.12 -1.23 -9.90
C PRO A 155 -7.87 -1.96 -11.22
N GLN A 156 -8.69 -1.62 -12.21
CA GLN A 156 -8.50 -2.12 -13.56
C GLN A 156 -7.25 -1.49 -14.19
N PRO A 157 -6.47 -2.26 -14.95
CA PRO A 157 -5.35 -1.70 -15.70
C PRO A 157 -5.88 -0.70 -16.72
N ARG A 158 -5.20 0.43 -16.84
CA ARG A 158 -5.53 1.45 -17.84
C ARG A 158 -5.10 1.05 -19.25
N PHE A 159 -4.05 0.22 -19.31
CA PHE A 159 -3.42 -0.19 -20.56
C PHE A 159 -2.93 -1.64 -20.44
N GLY A 160 -3.48 -2.54 -21.25
CA GLY A 160 -3.06 -3.93 -21.27
C GLY A 160 -3.52 -4.73 -20.02
N ARG A 161 -2.68 -5.61 -19.53
CA ARG A 161 -2.98 -6.55 -18.44
C ARG A 161 -2.54 -6.02 -17.08
N SER A 162 -3.19 -6.52 -16.04
CA SER A 162 -2.78 -6.27 -14.65
C SER A 162 -1.44 -6.95 -14.33
N PRO A 163 -0.52 -6.29 -13.58
CA PRO A 163 0.73 -6.91 -13.14
C PRO A 163 0.51 -8.07 -12.16
N HIS A 164 -0.68 -8.16 -11.57
CA HIS A 164 -1.05 -9.20 -10.61
C HIS A 164 -1.71 -10.42 -11.26
N GLU A 165 -2.08 -10.33 -12.55
CA GLU A 165 -2.57 -11.47 -13.28
C GLU A 165 -1.47 -12.50 -13.50
N PRO A 166 -1.76 -13.81 -13.31
CA PRO A 166 -0.80 -14.86 -13.62
C PRO A 166 -0.57 -14.94 -15.12
N ILE A 167 0.69 -15.08 -15.52
CA ILE A 167 1.10 -15.41 -16.88
C ILE A 167 1.78 -16.77 -16.80
N ALA A 168 1.25 -17.75 -17.49
CA ALA A 168 1.85 -19.08 -17.48
C ALA A 168 3.17 -19.03 -18.26
N PRO A 169 4.22 -19.78 -17.85
CA PRO A 169 5.50 -19.79 -18.57
C PRO A 169 5.36 -20.14 -20.08
N ARG A 170 4.42 -21.01 -20.42
CA ARG A 170 4.10 -21.35 -21.83
C ARG A 170 3.62 -20.15 -22.65
N ASP A 171 2.96 -19.17 -22.00
CA ASP A 171 2.43 -17.98 -22.66
C ASP A 171 3.53 -16.92 -22.87
N LEU A 172 4.70 -17.12 -22.25
CA LEU A 172 5.90 -16.30 -22.44
C LEU A 172 6.75 -16.78 -23.63
N ALA A 173 6.61 -18.06 -24.01
CA ALA A 173 7.31 -18.63 -25.13
C ALA A 173 6.80 -18.00 -26.44
N GLY A 174 7.71 -17.50 -27.27
CA GLY A 174 7.35 -16.88 -28.54
C GLY A 174 7.03 -15.39 -28.47
N LEU A 175 6.92 -14.76 -27.30
CA LEU A 175 6.84 -13.31 -27.21
C LEU A 175 8.12 -12.68 -27.75
N ARG A 176 7.96 -11.71 -28.66
CA ARG A 176 9.06 -10.94 -29.24
C ARG A 176 9.24 -9.58 -28.58
N ARG A 177 8.12 -8.95 -28.20
CA ARG A 177 8.13 -7.61 -27.60
C ARG A 177 7.09 -7.48 -26.48
N VAL A 178 7.53 -7.00 -25.32
CA VAL A 178 6.70 -6.74 -24.14
C VAL A 178 6.82 -5.28 -23.75
N ALA A 179 5.71 -4.61 -23.43
CA ALA A 179 5.70 -3.28 -22.85
C ALA A 179 5.37 -3.34 -21.36
N LEU A 180 6.20 -2.71 -20.53
CA LEU A 180 5.91 -2.46 -19.12
C LEU A 180 5.62 -0.96 -18.96
N ILE A 181 4.38 -0.62 -18.55
CA ILE A 181 3.92 0.77 -18.46
C ILE A 181 4.05 1.21 -17.00
N GLY A 182 4.96 2.15 -16.73
CA GLY A 182 5.40 2.52 -15.39
C GLY A 182 6.82 2.03 -15.12
N ALA A 183 7.55 2.71 -14.23
CA ALA A 183 8.94 2.39 -13.90
C ALA A 183 9.19 2.28 -12.39
N GLY A 184 8.16 2.00 -11.59
CA GLY A 184 8.23 1.85 -10.13
C GLY A 184 8.60 0.43 -9.68
N LEU A 185 8.38 0.14 -8.38
CA LEU A 185 8.65 -1.18 -7.79
C LEU A 185 7.89 -2.32 -8.50
N THR A 186 6.63 -2.08 -8.88
CA THR A 186 5.83 -3.07 -9.62
C THR A 186 6.49 -3.47 -10.93
N MET A 187 7.04 -2.50 -11.68
CA MET A 187 7.79 -2.79 -12.91
C MET A 187 9.02 -3.63 -12.61
N ALA A 188 9.76 -3.31 -11.55
CA ALA A 188 10.95 -4.07 -11.19
C ALA A 188 10.60 -5.53 -10.86
N ASP A 189 9.56 -5.76 -10.04
CA ASP A 189 9.08 -7.11 -9.70
C ASP A 189 8.65 -7.87 -10.97
N VAL A 190 7.85 -7.23 -11.84
CA VAL A 190 7.37 -7.85 -13.09
C VAL A 190 8.51 -8.18 -14.04
N LEU A 191 9.43 -7.25 -14.28
CA LEU A 191 10.58 -7.45 -15.18
C LEU A 191 11.47 -8.60 -14.70
N LEU A 192 11.85 -8.58 -13.43
CA LEU A 192 12.70 -9.63 -12.85
C LEU A 192 12.01 -10.99 -12.86
N ARG A 193 10.69 -11.03 -12.64
CA ARG A 193 9.88 -12.24 -12.74
C ARG A 193 9.83 -12.77 -14.17
N LEU A 194 9.50 -11.92 -15.16
CA LEU A 194 9.48 -12.34 -16.56
C LEU A 194 10.80 -13.00 -16.99
N ARG A 195 11.93 -12.44 -16.54
CA ARG A 195 13.26 -13.01 -16.83
C ARG A 195 13.50 -14.32 -16.06
N ALA A 196 13.06 -14.43 -14.83
CA ALA A 196 13.15 -15.67 -14.06
C ALA A 196 12.29 -16.80 -14.66
N ASP A 197 11.14 -16.45 -15.24
CA ASP A 197 10.22 -17.36 -15.92
C ASP A 197 10.65 -17.67 -17.37
N GLY A 198 11.85 -17.22 -17.80
CA GLY A 198 12.44 -17.55 -19.10
C GLY A 198 11.99 -16.65 -20.26
N CYS A 199 11.37 -15.51 -20.03
CA CYS A 199 10.99 -14.59 -21.09
C CYS A 199 12.22 -13.90 -21.70
N GLU A 200 12.51 -14.18 -22.98
CA GLU A 200 13.63 -13.61 -23.73
C GLU A 200 13.23 -12.40 -24.63
N ALA A 201 11.95 -12.00 -24.60
CA ALA A 201 11.44 -10.89 -25.40
C ALA A 201 12.21 -9.58 -25.18
N GLN A 202 12.17 -8.70 -26.18
CA GLN A 202 12.54 -7.31 -26.02
C GLN A 202 11.54 -6.63 -25.08
N VAL A 203 12.02 -5.90 -24.06
CA VAL A 203 11.18 -5.22 -23.10
C VAL A 203 11.34 -3.71 -23.24
N GLU A 204 10.22 -3.02 -23.51
CA GLU A 204 10.13 -1.56 -23.51
C GLU A 204 9.47 -1.12 -22.20
N VAL A 205 10.25 -0.54 -21.29
CA VAL A 205 9.74 0.09 -20.06
C VAL A 205 9.43 1.54 -20.36
N ILE A 206 8.17 1.93 -20.26
CA ILE A 206 7.69 3.27 -20.64
C ILE A 206 7.14 3.99 -19.42
N SER A 207 7.72 5.12 -19.07
CA SER A 207 7.16 5.97 -18.02
C SER A 207 7.39 7.45 -18.33
N ARG A 208 6.61 8.35 -17.70
CA ARG A 208 6.68 9.78 -17.99
C ARG A 208 8.07 10.40 -17.82
N ARG A 209 8.94 9.81 -16.99
CA ARG A 209 10.25 10.38 -16.63
C ARG A 209 11.41 9.38 -16.70
N ALA A 210 11.16 8.11 -17.01
CA ALA A 210 12.16 7.03 -17.03
C ALA A 210 12.97 6.95 -15.71
N LEU A 211 12.31 7.11 -14.57
CA LEU A 211 12.93 7.03 -13.25
C LEU A 211 12.69 5.63 -12.67
N ALA A 212 13.75 4.83 -12.59
CA ALA A 212 13.73 3.55 -11.89
C ALA A 212 13.93 3.74 -10.37
N PRO A 213 13.42 2.80 -9.53
CA PRO A 213 13.64 2.81 -8.09
C PRO A 213 15.13 2.73 -7.75
N ARG A 214 15.55 3.43 -6.69
CA ARG A 214 16.92 3.40 -6.18
C ARG A 214 17.12 2.23 -5.22
N ALA A 215 18.39 1.94 -4.90
CA ALA A 215 18.73 0.95 -3.88
C ALA A 215 18.52 1.50 -2.47
N HIS A 216 18.21 0.61 -1.52
CA HIS A 216 18.47 0.87 -0.13
C HIS A 216 19.98 1.00 0.12
N ALA A 217 20.34 1.80 1.13
CA ALA A 217 21.67 1.83 1.70
C ALA A 217 21.57 1.65 3.21
N GLU A 218 22.67 1.33 3.82
CA GLU A 218 22.76 1.32 5.27
C GLU A 218 22.75 2.75 5.78
N THR A 219 21.83 3.04 6.68
CA THR A 219 21.67 4.35 7.31
C THR A 219 21.47 4.15 8.80
N ALA A 220 21.75 5.19 9.59
CA ALA A 220 21.46 5.13 11.02
C ALA A 220 20.00 4.71 11.26
N ALA A 221 19.80 3.81 12.21
CA ALA A 221 18.49 3.19 12.51
C ALA A 221 17.42 4.23 12.89
N ARG A 222 17.84 5.33 13.54
CA ARG A 222 16.98 6.47 13.89
C ARG A 222 17.72 7.76 13.54
N PRO A 223 17.54 8.28 12.32
CA PRO A 223 18.08 9.58 12.00
C PRO A 223 17.45 10.64 12.92
N PRO A 224 18.24 11.66 13.36
CA PRO A 224 17.71 12.73 14.18
C PRO A 224 16.55 13.41 13.48
N ALA A 225 15.51 13.77 14.27
CA ALA A 225 14.31 14.40 13.74
C ALA A 225 14.65 15.68 12.98
N LEU A 226 14.07 15.86 11.82
CA LEU A 226 14.14 17.12 11.09
C LEU A 226 13.26 18.14 11.83
N ARG A 227 13.81 19.27 12.24
CA ARG A 227 12.99 20.40 12.70
C ARG A 227 12.34 21.04 11.47
N THR A 228 11.08 20.71 11.21
CA THR A 228 10.28 21.39 10.20
C THR A 228 9.47 22.48 10.87
N PRO A 229 9.73 23.77 10.58
CA PRO A 229 8.86 24.84 11.04
C PRO A 229 7.44 24.68 10.49
N ALA A 230 6.45 25.13 11.24
CA ALA A 230 5.09 25.24 10.70
C ALA A 230 5.09 26.21 9.50
N GLY A 231 4.36 25.87 8.43
CA GLY A 231 4.23 26.73 7.25
C GLY A 231 5.42 26.67 6.28
N VAL A 232 6.20 25.59 6.26
CA VAL A 232 7.29 25.41 5.31
C VAL A 232 6.76 25.38 3.88
N ARG A 233 7.31 26.23 3.01
CA ARG A 233 7.01 26.21 1.57
C ARG A 233 7.69 24.99 0.92
N LEU A 234 6.97 24.36 -0.02
CA LEU A 234 7.49 23.19 -0.74
C LEU A 234 8.85 23.43 -1.41
N ALA A 235 9.07 24.65 -1.94
CA ALA A 235 10.33 25.02 -2.60
C ALA A 235 11.51 25.07 -1.62
N ASP A 236 11.27 25.57 -0.42
CA ASP A 236 12.30 25.69 0.63
C ASP A 236 12.66 24.30 1.15
N LEU A 237 11.66 23.46 1.45
CA LEU A 237 11.89 22.07 1.85
C LEU A 237 12.72 21.30 0.81
N LEU A 238 12.43 21.49 -0.48
CA LEU A 238 13.19 20.84 -1.55
C LEU A 238 14.64 21.36 -1.65
N ARG A 239 14.85 22.67 -1.44
CA ARG A 239 16.18 23.26 -1.42
C ARG A 239 17.00 22.69 -0.27
N ASP A 240 16.41 22.65 0.93
CA ASP A 240 17.07 22.17 2.14
C ASP A 240 17.39 20.68 2.05
N LEU A 241 16.47 19.87 1.54
CA LEU A 241 16.71 18.44 1.31
C LEU A 241 17.88 18.23 0.32
N ARG A 242 17.92 18.98 -0.77
CA ARG A 242 19.02 18.91 -1.75
C ARG A 242 20.37 19.33 -1.15
N ALA A 243 20.37 20.37 -0.34
CA ALA A 243 21.59 20.80 0.36
C ALA A 243 22.06 19.73 1.35
N ALA A 244 21.14 19.17 2.14
CA ALA A 244 21.44 18.11 3.11
C ALA A 244 21.97 16.83 2.41
N THR A 245 21.37 16.40 1.29
CA THR A 245 21.83 15.23 0.55
C THR A 245 23.23 15.44 -0.04
N ARG A 246 23.53 16.61 -0.61
CA ARG A 246 24.87 16.94 -1.11
C ARG A 246 25.91 16.96 0.00
N ALA A 247 25.57 17.55 1.16
CA ALA A 247 26.46 17.57 2.32
C ALA A 247 26.71 16.17 2.88
N ALA A 248 25.71 15.30 2.88
CA ALA A 248 25.86 13.90 3.28
C ALA A 248 26.81 13.16 2.32
N GLU A 249 26.61 13.28 1.00
CA GLU A 249 27.48 12.67 -0.01
C GLU A 249 28.92 13.18 0.06
N ALA A 250 29.12 14.48 0.23
CA ALA A 250 30.45 15.07 0.41
C ALA A 250 31.16 14.56 1.68
N ALA A 251 30.41 14.14 2.69
CA ALA A 251 30.91 13.52 3.93
C ALA A 251 30.99 11.99 3.85
N GLY A 252 30.88 11.39 2.65
CA GLY A 252 30.89 9.93 2.45
C GLY A 252 29.69 9.19 3.05
N ARG A 253 28.59 9.88 3.38
CA ARG A 253 27.38 9.31 3.93
C ARG A 253 26.31 9.14 2.85
N PRO A 254 25.50 8.06 2.90
CA PRO A 254 24.48 7.82 1.91
C PRO A 254 23.33 8.86 2.02
N TRP A 255 22.94 9.45 0.89
CA TRP A 255 21.83 10.41 0.79
C TRP A 255 20.49 9.84 1.29
N GLN A 256 20.34 8.52 1.28
CA GLN A 256 19.13 7.82 1.75
C GLN A 256 18.78 8.17 3.20
N GLY A 257 19.80 8.47 4.02
CA GLY A 257 19.62 8.93 5.39
C GLY A 257 18.80 10.21 5.47
N GLU A 258 19.07 11.17 4.58
CA GLU A 258 18.37 12.46 4.58
C GLU A 258 16.90 12.32 4.15
N VAL A 259 16.61 11.45 3.18
CA VAL A 259 15.23 11.12 2.79
C VAL A 259 14.48 10.38 3.93
N ASN A 260 15.17 9.47 4.64
CA ASN A 260 14.60 8.76 5.78
C ASN A 260 14.22 9.69 6.93
N ARG A 261 14.96 10.80 7.13
CA ARG A 261 14.65 11.82 8.15
C ARG A 261 13.33 12.54 7.91
N LEU A 262 12.86 12.63 6.67
CA LEU A 262 11.57 13.25 6.35
C LEU A 262 10.38 12.33 6.65
N ARG A 263 10.57 11.02 6.62
CA ARG A 263 9.47 10.04 6.74
C ARG A 263 8.59 10.22 7.98
N PRO A 264 9.14 10.36 9.20
CA PRO A 264 8.31 10.55 10.41
C PRO A 264 7.47 11.82 10.38
N HIS A 265 7.88 12.80 9.57
CA HIS A 265 7.24 14.11 9.47
C HIS A 265 6.40 14.27 8.20
N ALA A 266 6.37 13.26 7.33
CA ALA A 266 5.75 13.37 6.00
C ALA A 266 4.28 13.81 6.05
N GLN A 267 3.47 13.25 6.96
CA GLN A 267 2.07 13.65 7.13
C GLN A 267 1.93 15.05 7.72
N HIS A 268 2.75 15.42 8.70
CA HIS A 268 2.75 16.77 9.27
C HIS A 268 3.13 17.81 8.23
N ILE A 269 4.19 17.57 7.46
CA ILE A 269 4.59 18.43 6.34
C ILE A 269 3.44 18.53 5.34
N TRP A 270 2.83 17.41 4.97
CA TRP A 270 1.74 17.37 4.01
C TRP A 270 0.55 18.23 4.45
N HIS A 271 0.15 18.14 5.71
CA HIS A 271 -0.94 18.95 6.27
C HIS A 271 -0.59 20.45 6.30
N GLY A 272 0.68 20.79 6.52
CA GLY A 272 1.15 22.18 6.52
C GLY A 272 1.29 22.82 5.13
N LEU A 273 1.27 22.01 4.04
CA LEU A 273 1.33 22.54 2.67
C LEU A 273 -0.03 23.11 2.24
N THR A 274 -0.02 24.17 1.47
CA THR A 274 -1.20 24.69 0.78
C THR A 274 -1.73 23.67 -0.24
N GLU A 275 -3.00 23.75 -0.62
CA GLU A 275 -3.56 22.89 -1.68
C GLU A 275 -2.81 23.04 -3.00
N GLU A 276 -2.37 24.26 -3.32
CA GLU A 276 -1.57 24.54 -4.52
C GLU A 276 -0.22 23.83 -4.48
N ASP A 277 0.50 23.87 -3.35
CA ASP A 277 1.78 23.17 -3.18
C ASP A 277 1.61 21.65 -3.18
N ARG A 278 0.53 21.12 -2.60
CA ARG A 278 0.18 19.69 -2.72
C ARG A 278 -0.06 19.30 -4.18
N ALA A 279 -0.81 20.10 -4.92
CA ALA A 279 -1.06 19.86 -6.35
C ALA A 279 0.24 19.96 -7.17
N ARG A 280 1.13 20.91 -6.88
CA ARG A 280 2.47 21.03 -7.50
C ARG A 280 3.33 19.82 -7.20
N PHE A 281 3.37 19.37 -5.95
CA PHE A 281 4.08 18.17 -5.55
C PHE A 281 3.59 16.94 -6.31
N MET A 282 2.29 16.67 -6.30
CA MET A 282 1.68 15.54 -6.98
C MET A 282 1.96 15.52 -8.48
N ARG A 283 1.98 16.70 -9.13
CA ARG A 283 2.21 16.82 -10.57
C ARG A 283 3.68 16.71 -10.96
N HIS A 284 4.57 17.33 -10.19
CA HIS A 284 5.95 17.54 -10.61
C HIS A 284 6.99 16.79 -9.79
N LEU A 285 6.81 16.63 -8.49
CA LEU A 285 7.83 16.09 -7.57
C LEU A 285 7.56 14.65 -7.15
N ARG A 286 6.31 14.20 -7.11
CA ARG A 286 5.96 12.85 -6.68
C ARG A 286 6.75 11.75 -7.39
N PRO A 287 6.99 11.76 -8.72
CA PRO A 287 7.77 10.70 -9.35
C PRO A 287 9.23 10.64 -8.88
N PHE A 288 9.80 11.79 -8.51
CA PHE A 288 11.15 11.85 -7.91
C PHE A 288 11.12 11.35 -6.47
N TRP A 289 10.13 11.77 -5.69
CA TRP A 289 9.92 11.26 -4.34
C TRP A 289 9.79 9.74 -4.37
N ASP A 290 8.89 9.20 -5.18
CA ASP A 290 8.63 7.76 -5.27
C ASP A 290 9.91 6.98 -5.62
N ALA A 291 10.72 7.44 -6.57
CA ALA A 291 11.96 6.76 -6.95
C ALA A 291 13.02 6.75 -5.83
N HIS A 292 13.06 7.80 -4.99
CA HIS A 292 14.04 7.92 -3.90
C HIS A 292 13.53 7.34 -2.58
N ARG A 293 12.23 7.28 -2.38
CA ARG A 293 11.58 6.81 -1.15
C ARG A 293 11.24 5.32 -1.21
N HIS A 294 10.65 4.87 -2.31
CA HIS A 294 10.26 3.49 -2.53
C HIS A 294 11.39 2.73 -3.21
N ARG A 295 12.35 2.28 -2.39
CA ARG A 295 13.62 1.70 -2.84
C ARG A 295 13.54 0.18 -2.91
N LEU A 296 14.42 -0.40 -3.71
CA LEU A 296 14.63 -1.85 -3.80
C LEU A 296 15.67 -2.33 -2.79
N PRO A 297 15.54 -3.55 -2.29
CA PRO A 297 16.64 -4.25 -1.64
C PRO A 297 17.88 -4.26 -2.54
N PRO A 298 19.12 -4.17 -2.01
CA PRO A 298 20.34 -4.08 -2.81
C PRO A 298 20.45 -5.13 -3.90
N ALA A 299 20.24 -6.40 -3.57
CA ALA A 299 20.33 -7.50 -4.53
C ALA A 299 19.30 -7.40 -5.67
N GLN A 300 18.06 -6.97 -5.39
CA GLN A 300 17.07 -6.73 -6.44
C GLN A 300 17.43 -5.52 -7.30
N HIS A 301 17.99 -4.47 -6.69
CA HIS A 301 18.45 -3.30 -7.45
C HIS A 301 19.60 -3.66 -8.39
N GLU A 302 20.57 -4.46 -7.96
CA GLU A 302 21.66 -4.95 -8.78
C GLU A 302 21.15 -5.75 -9.98
N ARG A 303 20.22 -6.69 -9.72
CA ARG A 303 19.58 -7.49 -10.79
C ARG A 303 18.81 -6.61 -11.77
N LEU A 304 18.05 -5.61 -11.28
CA LEU A 304 17.33 -4.67 -12.12
C LEU A 304 18.30 -3.84 -12.96
N THR A 305 19.36 -3.32 -12.36
CA THR A 305 20.37 -2.49 -13.04
C THR A 305 21.07 -3.30 -14.16
N ALA A 306 21.46 -4.54 -13.85
CA ALA A 306 22.04 -5.44 -14.83
C ALA A 306 21.08 -5.74 -16.00
N GLU A 307 19.79 -5.91 -15.72
CA GLU A 307 18.79 -6.15 -16.77
C GLU A 307 18.54 -4.90 -17.62
N LEU A 308 18.46 -3.72 -17.01
CA LEU A 308 18.29 -2.46 -17.73
C LEU A 308 19.51 -2.08 -18.59
N ALA A 309 20.69 -2.63 -18.28
CA ALA A 309 21.89 -2.46 -19.10
C ALA A 309 21.93 -3.38 -20.34
N ARG A 310 21.06 -4.38 -20.43
CA ARG A 310 21.00 -5.30 -21.58
C ARG A 310 20.35 -4.63 -22.79
N PRO A 311 20.86 -4.87 -24.01
CA PRO A 311 20.29 -4.27 -25.24
C PRO A 311 18.81 -4.60 -25.48
N ARG A 312 18.34 -5.72 -24.92
CA ARG A 312 16.94 -6.18 -25.07
C ARG A 312 15.97 -5.52 -24.08
N THR A 313 16.44 -4.68 -23.16
CA THR A 313 15.59 -3.96 -22.21
C THR A 313 15.86 -2.47 -22.30
N ARG A 314 14.83 -1.69 -22.63
CA ARG A 314 14.95 -0.25 -22.81
C ARG A 314 14.02 0.47 -21.85
N LEU A 315 14.56 1.41 -21.07
CA LEU A 315 13.78 2.31 -20.22
C LEU A 315 13.72 3.70 -20.89
N ARG A 316 12.52 4.10 -21.31
CA ARG A 316 12.32 5.35 -22.07
C ARG A 316 11.29 6.26 -21.42
N ALA A 317 11.54 7.57 -21.52
CA ALA A 317 10.59 8.58 -21.10
C ALA A 317 9.54 8.82 -22.18
N GLY A 318 8.27 8.55 -21.84
CA GLY A 318 7.15 8.72 -22.76
C GLY A 318 5.81 8.67 -22.03
N ARG A 319 4.76 9.11 -22.71
CA ARG A 319 3.38 9.07 -22.23
C ARG A 319 2.55 8.18 -23.15
N ILE A 320 1.96 7.14 -22.58
CA ILE A 320 0.97 6.35 -23.30
C ILE A 320 -0.30 7.19 -23.43
N LEU A 321 -0.81 7.32 -24.64
CA LEU A 321 -2.03 8.05 -24.95
C LEU A 321 -3.23 7.12 -25.08
N SER A 322 -3.04 5.97 -25.73
CA SER A 322 -4.05 4.92 -25.85
C SER A 322 -3.39 3.55 -26.06
N ALA A 323 -4.16 2.52 -25.80
CA ALA A 323 -3.87 1.14 -26.14
C ALA A 323 -5.06 0.55 -26.87
N SER A 324 -4.83 -0.31 -27.86
CA SER A 324 -5.88 -1.01 -28.60
C SER A 324 -5.40 -2.40 -29.02
N GLY A 325 -6.34 -3.37 -29.05
CA GLY A 325 -6.04 -4.80 -29.29
C GLY A 325 -5.47 -5.48 -28.05
N GLU A 326 -5.54 -6.80 -28.01
CA GLU A 326 -5.04 -7.60 -26.88
C GLU A 326 -3.68 -8.26 -27.22
N ALA A 327 -3.58 -8.90 -28.37
CA ALA A 327 -2.36 -9.54 -28.85
C ALA A 327 -2.38 -9.60 -30.42
N PRO A 328 -1.65 -8.73 -31.14
CA PRO A 328 -0.78 -7.68 -30.61
C PRO A 328 -1.56 -6.48 -30.04
N CYS A 329 -1.02 -5.90 -28.97
CA CYS A 329 -1.50 -4.65 -28.41
C CYS A 329 -0.75 -3.47 -29.07
N ARG A 330 -1.51 -2.52 -29.62
CA ARG A 330 -0.94 -1.31 -30.21
C ARG A 330 -1.01 -0.15 -29.24
N LEU A 331 0.16 0.35 -28.82
CA LEU A 331 0.31 1.50 -27.95
C LEU A 331 0.60 2.75 -28.79
N ARG A 332 -0.13 3.83 -28.52
CA ARG A 332 0.20 5.16 -29.02
C ARG A 332 1.00 5.91 -27.95
N VAL A 333 2.21 6.31 -28.31
CA VAL A 333 3.19 6.85 -27.36
C VAL A 333 3.68 8.23 -27.82
N ALA A 334 3.60 9.23 -26.96
CA ALA A 334 4.30 10.49 -27.10
C ALA A 334 5.63 10.40 -26.32
N TRP A 335 6.73 10.26 -27.06
CA TRP A 335 8.06 10.16 -26.46
C TRP A 335 8.57 11.54 -26.01
N ARG A 336 9.25 11.58 -24.89
CA ARG A 336 9.83 12.82 -24.37
C ARG A 336 11.02 13.24 -25.25
N GLY A 337 10.97 14.47 -25.74
CA GLY A 337 12.04 15.02 -26.64
C GLY A 337 11.83 14.69 -28.10
N GLU A 338 10.83 13.90 -28.47
CA GLU A 338 10.46 13.62 -29.86
C GLU A 338 9.19 14.37 -30.25
N ARG A 339 9.07 14.73 -31.53
CA ARG A 339 7.83 15.34 -32.06
C ARG A 339 6.91 14.24 -32.58
N GLY A 340 5.60 14.46 -32.38
CA GLY A 340 4.58 13.54 -32.88
C GLY A 340 4.27 12.38 -31.95
N ILE A 341 3.47 11.47 -32.45
CA ILE A 341 2.99 10.28 -31.74
C ILE A 341 3.48 9.05 -32.49
N ALA A 342 4.21 8.20 -31.82
CA ALA A 342 4.64 6.92 -32.36
C ALA A 342 3.64 5.82 -32.06
N SER A 343 3.54 4.82 -32.94
CA SER A 343 2.84 3.56 -32.68
C SER A 343 3.87 2.48 -32.34
N LEU A 344 3.58 1.72 -31.28
CA LEU A 344 4.40 0.60 -30.83
C LEU A 344 3.52 -0.64 -30.71
N ASP A 345 3.76 -1.63 -31.56
CA ASP A 345 3.07 -2.91 -31.49
C ASP A 345 3.87 -3.85 -30.57
N VAL A 346 3.18 -4.44 -29.60
CA VAL A 346 3.75 -5.36 -28.61
C VAL A 346 2.89 -6.61 -28.48
N ASP A 347 3.50 -7.75 -28.22
CA ASP A 347 2.77 -9.00 -28.03
C ASP A 347 2.06 -9.02 -26.66
N LEU A 348 2.61 -8.28 -25.68
CA LEU A 348 2.07 -8.18 -24.34
C LEU A 348 2.34 -6.78 -23.76
N ALA A 349 1.31 -6.14 -23.22
CA ALA A 349 1.41 -4.92 -22.42
C ALA A 349 0.97 -5.18 -20.99
N ILE A 350 1.76 -4.72 -20.00
CA ILE A 350 1.47 -4.87 -18.57
C ILE A 350 1.49 -3.49 -17.91
N ASP A 351 0.41 -3.15 -17.22
CA ASP A 351 0.27 -1.85 -16.55
C ASP A 351 0.91 -1.85 -15.16
N CYS A 352 2.15 -1.44 -15.09
CA CYS A 352 2.91 -1.23 -13.86
C CYS A 352 2.87 0.23 -13.36
N SER A 353 1.93 1.05 -13.83
CA SER A 353 1.92 2.51 -13.54
C SER A 353 1.48 2.87 -12.11
N GLY A 354 1.11 1.85 -11.32
CA GLY A 354 0.62 1.99 -9.96
C GLY A 354 -0.90 2.20 -9.92
N HIS A 355 -1.45 2.04 -8.73
CA HIS A 355 -2.88 2.11 -8.50
C HIS A 355 -3.28 3.39 -7.76
N ARG A 356 -4.52 3.79 -7.97
CA ARG A 356 -5.24 4.77 -7.16
C ARG A 356 -6.55 4.14 -6.71
N PRO A 357 -7.09 4.52 -5.55
CA PRO A 357 -8.41 4.07 -5.17
C PRO A 357 -9.43 4.39 -6.26
N ASP A 358 -10.19 3.38 -6.67
CA ASP A 358 -11.27 3.56 -7.66
C ASP A 358 -12.53 4.02 -6.93
N LEU A 359 -12.75 5.35 -6.94
CA LEU A 359 -13.92 5.96 -6.32
C LEU A 359 -15.22 5.69 -7.08
N SER A 360 -15.18 5.14 -8.30
CA SER A 360 -16.35 4.76 -9.08
C SER A 360 -16.87 3.37 -8.74
N SER A 361 -16.15 2.59 -7.93
CA SER A 361 -16.63 1.30 -7.44
C SER A 361 -17.98 1.46 -6.71
N PRO A 362 -18.94 0.52 -6.84
CA PRO A 362 -20.29 0.65 -6.28
C PRO A 362 -20.30 1.04 -4.80
N LEU A 363 -19.40 0.46 -4.00
CA LEU A 363 -19.28 0.74 -2.57
C LEU A 363 -18.87 2.21 -2.31
N LEU A 364 -17.81 2.68 -2.98
CA LEU A 364 -17.27 4.03 -2.73
C LEU A 364 -18.14 5.12 -3.36
N ALA A 365 -18.66 4.89 -4.57
CA ALA A 365 -19.61 5.77 -5.23
C ALA A 365 -20.87 5.94 -4.37
N GLY A 366 -21.42 4.84 -3.84
CA GLY A 366 -22.60 4.87 -2.97
C GLY A 366 -22.38 5.64 -1.65
N LEU A 367 -21.17 5.63 -1.09
CA LEU A 367 -20.84 6.45 0.08
C LEU A 367 -20.76 7.95 -0.27
N ILE A 368 -20.23 8.27 -1.45
CA ILE A 368 -20.14 9.67 -1.93
C ILE A 368 -21.53 10.20 -2.25
N GLU A 369 -22.36 9.43 -2.94
CA GLU A 369 -23.76 9.78 -3.27
C GLU A 369 -24.60 10.05 -2.01
N GLN A 370 -24.42 9.22 -0.96
CA GLN A 370 -25.09 9.39 0.33
C GLN A 370 -24.48 10.51 1.18
N ARG A 371 -23.46 11.23 0.69
CA ARG A 371 -22.70 12.26 1.44
C ARG A 371 -22.08 11.77 2.74
N LEU A 372 -21.78 10.46 2.83
CA LEU A 372 -21.05 9.84 3.95
C LEU A 372 -19.52 9.92 3.74
N ALA A 373 -19.08 10.24 2.54
CA ALA A 373 -17.68 10.43 2.20
C ALA A 373 -17.51 11.57 1.18
N ALA A 374 -16.37 12.22 1.23
CA ALA A 374 -15.96 13.20 0.22
C ALA A 374 -14.68 12.75 -0.46
N PRO A 375 -14.53 12.93 -1.80
CA PRO A 375 -13.24 12.80 -2.47
C PRO A 375 -12.22 13.77 -1.88
N ASP A 376 -10.96 13.35 -1.80
CA ASP A 376 -9.89 14.23 -1.36
C ASP A 376 -9.57 15.30 -2.43
N PRO A 377 -9.34 16.58 -2.05
CA PRO A 377 -9.03 17.66 -3.00
C PRO A 377 -7.77 17.41 -3.85
N ALA A 378 -6.81 16.60 -3.36
CA ALA A 378 -5.65 16.20 -4.14
C ALA A 378 -5.97 15.16 -5.24
N GLY A 379 -7.25 14.73 -5.35
CA GLY A 379 -7.72 13.77 -6.35
C GLY A 379 -7.20 12.33 -6.12
N VAL A 380 -6.89 11.99 -4.87
CA VAL A 380 -6.37 10.67 -4.50
C VAL A 380 -7.12 10.11 -3.30
N GLY A 381 -8.12 9.26 -3.57
CA GLY A 381 -8.89 8.61 -2.51
C GLY A 381 -9.92 9.51 -1.84
N LEU A 382 -10.27 9.17 -0.61
CA LEU A 382 -11.27 9.83 0.20
C LEU A 382 -10.63 10.78 1.22
N ARG A 383 -11.37 11.81 1.59
CA ARG A 383 -11.00 12.72 2.68
C ARG A 383 -11.22 12.03 4.02
N VAL A 384 -10.14 11.96 4.82
CA VAL A 384 -10.15 11.29 6.12
C VAL A 384 -9.45 12.13 7.19
N SER A 385 -9.80 11.91 8.46
CA SER A 385 -9.07 12.38 9.63
C SER A 385 -7.83 11.52 9.91
N ALA A 386 -7.01 11.91 10.88
CA ALA A 386 -5.78 11.19 11.24
C ALA A 386 -6.03 9.75 11.69
N ASP A 387 -7.15 9.48 12.36
CA ASP A 387 -7.62 8.17 12.78
C ASP A 387 -8.43 7.42 11.70
N GLY A 388 -8.57 8.00 10.52
CA GLY A 388 -9.22 7.38 9.37
C GLY A 388 -10.73 7.57 9.29
N ARG A 389 -11.38 8.35 10.14
CA ARG A 389 -12.81 8.64 10.01
C ARG A 389 -13.08 9.37 8.70
N LEU A 390 -14.12 8.94 7.98
CA LEU A 390 -14.54 9.58 6.73
C LEU A 390 -15.11 10.98 6.98
N TRP A 391 -14.80 11.90 6.08
CA TRP A 391 -15.32 13.27 6.11
C TRP A 391 -16.48 13.46 5.14
N ARG A 392 -17.49 14.21 5.60
CA ARG A 392 -18.62 14.63 4.77
C ARG A 392 -18.23 15.77 3.83
N PRO A 393 -18.90 15.93 2.69
CA PRO A 393 -18.71 17.09 1.80
C PRO A 393 -18.93 18.44 2.50
N GLU A 394 -19.92 18.52 3.39
CA GLU A 394 -20.27 19.72 4.17
C GLU A 394 -19.34 19.99 5.34
N GLY A 395 -18.42 19.11 5.63
CA GLY A 395 -17.52 19.15 6.77
C GLY A 395 -17.95 18.22 7.92
N GLY A 396 -17.02 17.99 8.82
CA GLY A 396 -17.18 17.03 9.91
C GLY A 396 -16.97 15.57 9.49
N ASP A 397 -16.72 14.74 10.49
CA ASP A 397 -16.51 13.31 10.27
C ASP A 397 -17.79 12.48 10.44
N VAL A 398 -17.75 11.25 9.96
CA VAL A 398 -18.82 10.27 10.14
C VAL A 398 -18.44 9.33 11.29
N SER A 399 -19.13 9.48 12.42
CA SER A 399 -18.91 8.64 13.58
C SER A 399 -19.13 7.16 13.25
N GLY A 400 -18.12 6.31 13.55
CA GLY A 400 -18.19 4.87 13.34
C GLY A 400 -17.89 4.41 11.89
N LEU A 401 -17.54 5.32 10.97
CA LEU A 401 -17.19 4.95 9.58
C LEU A 401 -15.76 5.37 9.28
N PHE A 402 -14.90 4.40 9.01
CA PHE A 402 -13.46 4.58 8.83
C PHE A 402 -13.00 4.12 7.44
N ALA A 403 -11.96 4.77 6.90
CA ALA A 403 -11.19 4.30 5.77
C ALA A 403 -9.70 4.26 6.13
N LEU A 404 -9.13 3.07 6.10
CA LEU A 404 -7.75 2.80 6.52
C LEU A 404 -6.84 2.54 5.32
N GLY A 405 -5.60 2.99 5.44
CA GLY A 405 -4.58 2.78 4.42
C GLY A 405 -4.80 3.61 3.15
N PRO A 406 -4.53 3.05 1.96
CA PRO A 406 -4.47 3.78 0.69
C PRO A 406 -5.69 4.61 0.33
N LEU A 407 -6.88 4.27 0.85
CA LEU A 407 -8.10 5.07 0.62
C LEU A 407 -7.95 6.52 1.11
N GLY A 408 -7.18 6.74 2.20
CA GLY A 408 -6.94 8.06 2.77
C GLY A 408 -5.67 8.77 2.26
N GLN A 409 -5.06 8.30 1.17
CA GLN A 409 -3.72 8.75 0.72
C GLN A 409 -3.66 10.25 0.38
N GLY A 410 -4.74 10.87 -0.03
CA GLY A 410 -4.79 12.31 -0.31
C GLY A 410 -4.68 13.14 0.96
N SER A 411 -5.39 12.75 2.00
CA SER A 411 -5.35 13.40 3.31
C SER A 411 -4.10 13.02 4.12
N LEU A 412 -3.72 11.73 4.11
CA LEU A 412 -2.61 11.17 4.87
C LEU A 412 -1.50 10.71 3.94
N PHE A 413 -0.60 11.61 3.57
CA PHE A 413 0.54 11.29 2.71
C PHE A 413 1.37 10.13 3.30
N GLU A 414 1.86 9.20 2.45
CA GLU A 414 2.61 7.98 2.85
C GLU A 414 1.78 6.90 3.60
N ILE A 415 0.47 7.02 3.72
CA ILE A 415 -0.40 6.02 4.37
C ILE A 415 -0.50 4.69 3.58
N THR A 416 0.48 4.36 2.80
CA THR A 416 0.53 3.12 2.01
C THR A 416 1.53 2.11 2.54
N ALA A 417 2.35 2.49 3.51
CA ALA A 417 3.34 1.62 4.12
C ALA A 417 2.84 1.04 5.45
N VAL A 418 3.28 -0.19 5.76
CA VAL A 418 2.82 -0.95 6.93
C VAL A 418 2.92 -0.18 8.24
N PRO A 419 4.04 0.49 8.59
CA PRO A 419 4.14 1.20 9.86
C PRO A 419 3.13 2.35 10.00
N GLU A 420 2.88 3.08 8.92
CA GLU A 420 1.93 4.18 8.88
C GLU A 420 0.49 3.67 9.00
N ILE A 421 0.17 2.55 8.34
CA ILE A 421 -1.15 1.89 8.44
C ILE A 421 -1.36 1.33 9.85
N ALA A 422 -0.36 0.69 10.44
CA ALA A 422 -0.45 0.14 11.81
C ALA A 422 -0.73 1.25 12.84
N ARG A 423 -0.07 2.40 12.71
CA ARG A 423 -0.35 3.57 13.57
C ARG A 423 -1.75 4.12 13.36
N GLN A 424 -2.21 4.26 12.12
CA GLN A 424 -3.58 4.69 11.83
C GLN A 424 -4.61 3.73 12.41
N ALA A 425 -4.39 2.42 12.24
CA ALA A 425 -5.28 1.38 12.76
C ALA A 425 -5.37 1.41 14.30
N ALA A 426 -4.26 1.72 14.99
CA ALA A 426 -4.26 1.88 16.43
C ALA A 426 -5.08 3.11 16.88
N LEU A 427 -4.92 4.25 16.20
CA LEU A 427 -5.74 5.44 16.46
C LEU A 427 -7.23 5.18 16.20
N ALA A 428 -7.55 4.54 15.08
CA ALA A 428 -8.93 4.15 14.75
C ALA A 428 -9.52 3.21 15.81
N ALA A 429 -8.73 2.25 16.30
CA ALA A 429 -9.16 1.32 17.33
C ALA A 429 -9.46 2.03 18.67
N GLN A 430 -8.67 3.03 19.03
CA GLN A 430 -8.90 3.85 20.21
C GLN A 430 -10.19 4.66 20.07
N THR A 431 -10.36 5.38 18.96
CA THR A 431 -11.58 6.15 18.67
C THR A 431 -12.83 5.24 18.69
N LEU A 432 -12.71 4.04 18.12
CA LEU A 432 -13.82 3.09 18.09
C LEU A 432 -14.18 2.59 19.49
N ARG A 433 -13.19 2.29 20.34
CA ARG A 433 -13.43 1.91 21.72
C ARG A 433 -14.22 3.00 22.46
N ASP A 434 -13.77 4.26 22.34
CA ASP A 434 -14.43 5.39 22.99
C ASP A 434 -15.89 5.53 22.51
N LEU A 435 -16.15 5.36 21.23
CA LEU A 435 -17.49 5.38 20.65
C LEU A 435 -18.40 4.25 21.18
N LEU A 436 -17.88 3.03 21.29
CA LEU A 436 -18.65 1.88 21.79
C LEU A 436 -18.92 1.99 23.29
N SER A 437 -17.99 2.50 24.07
CA SER A 437 -18.16 2.74 25.52
C SER A 437 -19.26 3.77 25.78
N LEU A 438 -19.30 4.84 24.99
CA LEU A 438 -20.37 5.87 25.10
C LEU A 438 -21.75 5.31 24.74
N ARG A 439 -21.85 4.39 23.78
CA ARG A 439 -23.11 3.74 23.40
C ARG A 439 -23.60 2.76 24.48
N GLY A 440 -22.69 2.02 25.10
CA GLY A 440 -23.01 1.12 26.22
C GLY A 440 -23.45 1.83 27.52
N ALA A 441 -23.04 3.08 27.70
CA ALA A 441 -23.39 3.91 28.85
C ALA A 441 -24.71 4.70 28.67
N ALA A 442 -25.27 4.76 27.44
CA ALA A 442 -26.57 5.39 27.22
C ALA A 442 -27.66 4.52 27.86
N PRO A 443 -28.43 5.00 28.88
CA PRO A 443 -29.50 4.22 29.49
C PRO A 443 -30.52 3.88 28.41
N ALA A 444 -31.02 2.64 28.43
CA ALA A 444 -32.25 2.25 27.75
C ALA A 444 -33.37 3.19 28.23
N CYS A 445 -33.56 4.29 27.52
CA CYS A 445 -34.57 5.26 27.82
C CYS A 445 -35.94 4.64 27.55
N ALA A 446 -36.54 4.12 28.65
CA ALA A 446 -37.96 4.03 28.94
C ALA A 446 -38.93 3.89 27.76
N ALA A 447 -39.20 2.65 27.39
CA ALA A 447 -40.57 2.28 27.07
C ALA A 447 -41.38 2.17 28.36
N GLN A 448 -41.69 3.31 28.98
CA GLN A 448 -42.71 3.41 30.04
C GLN A 448 -43.55 4.65 29.73
N GLY A 449 -44.80 4.40 29.42
CA GLY A 449 -45.78 5.48 29.42
C GLY A 449 -46.87 5.31 28.40
N GLY A 450 -47.91 4.65 28.76
CA GLY A 450 -49.15 4.65 28.02
C GLY A 450 -50.13 3.62 28.60
N GLY A 451 -50.59 3.92 29.81
CA GLY A 451 -51.82 3.30 30.32
C GLY A 451 -53.07 3.92 29.69
#